data_4f7915553f217b391f10d252ee506004
#
_entry.id   4f7915553f217b391f10d252ee506004
#
_cell.length_a   1.000
_cell.length_b   1.000
_cell.length_c   1.000
_cell.angle_alpha   90.00
_cell.angle_beta   90.00
_cell.angle_gamma   90.00
#
_symmetry.space_group_name_H-M   'P 1'
#
loop_
_entity.id
_entity.type
_entity.pdbx_description
1 polymer ?
#
loop_
_entity_poly.entity_id
_entity_poly.type
_entity_poly.pdbx_seq_one_letter_code
_entity_poly.pdbx_strand_id
1 'polypeptide(L)'
;MLNELISQSEALVFFTGAGISTNSGIPDFRGPKGIWKTSQPIYFQDFVNSEEKRKESWERKFSNELNINKAKPNPGHQKIAEIMKKKGLSHLITQNVDNLHQDSGVGDDRITELHGNATYAKCLDCQLRYDL
;
A
#
# COMPACT_ATOMS: atom_id res chain seq x y z
N MET A 1 17.30 -2.49 22.88
CA MET A 1 17.46 -1.27 22.01
C MET A 1 16.19 -0.93 21.23
N LEU A 2 15.79 -1.60 20.13
CA LEU A 2 14.56 -1.21 19.39
C LEU A 2 13.28 -1.34 20.23
N ASN A 3 13.11 -2.46 20.95
CA ASN A 3 11.95 -2.68 21.81
C ASN A 3 11.85 -1.63 22.93
N GLU A 4 12.95 -1.18 23.47
CA GLU A 4 13.00 -0.14 24.51
C GLU A 4 12.58 1.20 23.91
N LEU A 5 13.10 1.57 22.73
CA LEU A 5 12.69 2.78 22.02
C LEU A 5 11.18 2.79 21.74
N ILE A 6 10.64 1.68 21.23
CA ILE A 6 9.21 1.55 21.00
C ILE A 6 8.42 1.65 22.32
N SER A 7 8.92 1.02 23.41
CA SER A 7 8.20 1.03 24.69
C SER A 7 8.16 2.41 25.33
N GLN A 8 9.26 3.17 25.22
CA GLN A 8 9.43 4.50 25.82
C GLN A 8 8.80 5.62 24.99
N SER A 9 8.58 5.40 23.68
CA SER A 9 8.00 6.42 22.80
C SER A 9 6.51 6.60 23.08
N GLU A 10 6.06 7.83 23.19
CA GLU A 10 4.62 8.17 23.29
C GLU A 10 3.95 8.17 21.92
N ALA A 11 4.67 8.63 20.90
CA ALA A 11 4.20 8.68 19.51
C ALA A 11 5.15 7.89 18.61
N LEU A 12 4.58 7.16 17.64
CA LEU A 12 5.34 6.36 16.66
C LEU A 12 4.85 6.68 15.26
N VAL A 13 5.77 6.84 14.33
CA VAL A 13 5.46 6.89 12.91
C VAL A 13 6.08 5.67 12.23
N PHE A 14 5.25 4.89 11.56
CA PHE A 14 5.69 3.80 10.69
C PHE A 14 5.72 4.30 9.25
N PHE A 15 6.81 4.05 8.54
CA PHE A 15 6.91 4.32 7.11
C PHE A 15 7.18 3.02 6.37
N THR A 16 6.24 2.59 5.51
CA THR A 16 6.33 1.29 4.84
C THR A 16 6.33 1.42 3.32
N GLY A 17 6.93 0.45 2.67
CA GLY A 17 6.98 0.28 1.22
C GLY A 17 6.84 -1.18 0.83
N ALA A 18 6.93 -1.49 -0.46
CA ALA A 18 6.63 -2.81 -1.02
C ALA A 18 7.38 -3.99 -0.38
N GLY A 19 8.55 -3.73 0.22
CA GLY A 19 9.32 -4.76 0.92
C GLY A 19 8.58 -5.46 2.06
N ILE A 20 7.66 -4.77 2.76
CA ILE A 20 6.88 -5.41 3.84
C ILE A 20 5.89 -6.44 3.29
N SER A 21 5.43 -6.28 2.05
CA SER A 21 4.40 -7.13 1.43
C SER A 21 4.97 -8.32 0.63
N THR A 22 6.29 -8.44 0.51
CA THR A 22 6.92 -9.55 -0.22
C THR A 22 6.61 -10.91 0.40
N ASN A 23 6.56 -11.00 1.73
CA ASN A 23 6.15 -12.22 2.45
C ASN A 23 4.63 -12.49 2.37
N SER A 24 3.86 -11.58 1.80
CA SER A 24 2.43 -11.77 1.48
C SER A 24 2.22 -12.23 0.02
N GLY A 25 3.31 -12.44 -0.74
CA GLY A 25 3.26 -12.86 -2.15
C GLY A 25 3.13 -11.72 -3.15
N ILE A 26 3.24 -10.45 -2.70
CA ILE A 26 3.26 -9.28 -3.58
C ILE A 26 4.73 -8.96 -3.91
N PRO A 27 5.15 -8.98 -5.19
CA PRO A 27 6.51 -8.64 -5.54
C PRO A 27 6.81 -7.16 -5.27
N ASP A 28 8.04 -6.86 -4.90
CA ASP A 28 8.49 -5.46 -4.82
C ASP A 28 8.73 -4.86 -6.22
N PHE A 29 8.98 -3.55 -6.28
CA PHE A 29 9.15 -2.85 -7.55
C PHE A 29 10.61 -2.79 -8.03
N ARG A 30 11.58 -2.65 -7.14
CA ARG A 30 12.99 -2.34 -7.46
C ARG A 30 13.99 -3.42 -7.01
N GLY A 31 13.56 -4.40 -6.24
CA GLY A 31 14.41 -5.46 -5.71
C GLY A 31 14.99 -6.37 -6.79
N PRO A 32 15.74 -7.40 -6.42
CA PRO A 32 16.37 -8.32 -7.38
C PRO A 32 15.39 -8.98 -8.36
N LYS A 33 14.14 -9.17 -7.96
CA LYS A 33 13.02 -9.68 -8.77
C LYS A 33 11.92 -8.64 -8.97
N GLY A 34 12.24 -7.35 -8.83
CA GLY A 34 11.28 -6.25 -8.86
C GLY A 34 10.59 -6.09 -10.22
N ILE A 35 9.32 -5.73 -10.18
CA ILE A 35 8.42 -5.63 -11.35
C ILE A 35 8.95 -4.67 -12.40
N TRP A 36 9.58 -3.57 -12.01
CA TRP A 36 10.08 -2.58 -12.96
C TRP A 36 11.27 -3.06 -13.81
N LYS A 37 11.75 -4.28 -13.60
CA LYS A 37 12.71 -4.91 -14.51
C LYS A 37 12.06 -5.45 -15.78
N THR A 38 10.77 -5.75 -15.71
CA THR A 38 10.01 -6.35 -16.80
C THR A 38 8.83 -5.49 -17.29
N SER A 39 8.35 -4.56 -16.46
CA SER A 39 7.20 -3.73 -16.77
C SER A 39 7.53 -2.26 -16.49
N GLN A 40 7.29 -1.38 -17.45
CA GLN A 40 7.50 0.07 -17.27
C GLN A 40 6.38 0.65 -16.38
N PRO A 41 6.69 1.56 -15.43
CA PRO A 41 5.67 2.24 -14.67
C PRO A 41 4.83 3.15 -15.55
N ILE A 42 3.53 3.21 -15.30
CA ILE A 42 2.64 4.23 -15.85
C ILE A 42 2.58 5.36 -14.84
N TYR A 43 3.09 6.52 -15.21
CA TYR A 43 3.07 7.68 -14.32
C TYR A 43 1.69 8.34 -14.32
N PHE A 44 1.38 9.05 -13.24
CA PHE A 44 0.07 9.70 -13.05
C PHE A 44 -0.25 10.67 -14.20
N GLN A 45 0.73 11.44 -14.69
CA GLN A 45 0.54 12.35 -15.83
C GLN A 45 0.19 11.61 -17.12
N ASP A 46 0.83 10.46 -17.37
CA ASP A 46 0.52 9.61 -18.52
C ASP A 46 -0.90 9.05 -18.43
N PHE A 47 -1.27 8.58 -17.23
CA PHE A 47 -2.63 8.11 -16.95
C PHE A 47 -3.69 9.19 -17.19
N VAL A 48 -3.45 10.43 -16.77
CA VAL A 48 -4.39 11.54 -16.95
C VAL A 48 -4.49 11.97 -18.42
N ASN A 49 -3.35 12.06 -19.10
CA ASN A 49 -3.27 12.68 -20.44
C ASN A 49 -3.49 11.70 -21.60
N SER A 50 -3.37 10.38 -21.37
CA SER A 50 -3.48 9.36 -22.43
C SER A 50 -4.56 8.32 -22.13
N GLU A 51 -5.56 8.22 -23.03
CA GLU A 51 -6.59 7.19 -22.94
C GLU A 51 -5.98 5.78 -23.06
N GLU A 52 -4.98 5.61 -23.92
CA GLU A 52 -4.27 4.34 -24.09
C GLU A 52 -3.60 3.91 -22.77
N LYS A 53 -2.89 4.84 -22.12
CA LYS A 53 -2.24 4.56 -20.82
C LYS A 53 -3.24 4.30 -19.70
N ARG A 54 -4.41 4.93 -19.71
CA ARG A 54 -5.49 4.60 -18.78
C ARG A 54 -6.00 3.18 -19.00
N LYS A 55 -6.28 2.79 -20.26
CA LYS A 55 -6.71 1.42 -20.59
C LYS A 55 -5.66 0.39 -20.15
N GLU A 56 -4.40 0.60 -20.51
CA GLU A 56 -3.29 -0.26 -20.10
C GLU A 56 -3.21 -0.39 -18.57
N SER A 57 -3.36 0.71 -17.84
CA SER A 57 -3.35 0.69 -16.37
C SER A 57 -4.48 -0.15 -15.78
N TRP A 58 -5.70 -0.03 -16.33
CA TRP A 58 -6.85 -0.82 -15.90
C TRP A 58 -6.69 -2.30 -16.28
N GLU A 59 -6.19 -2.62 -17.45
CA GLU A 59 -5.90 -4.00 -17.88
C GLU A 59 -4.90 -4.66 -16.91
N ARG A 60 -3.80 -3.98 -16.58
CA ARG A 60 -2.83 -4.46 -15.58
C ARG A 60 -3.46 -4.66 -14.19
N LYS A 61 -4.33 -3.75 -13.77
CA LYS A 61 -5.06 -3.87 -12.51
C LYS A 61 -5.96 -5.11 -12.47
N PHE A 62 -6.72 -5.37 -13.52
CA PHE A 62 -7.67 -6.48 -13.58
C PHE A 62 -7.03 -7.82 -13.96
N SER A 63 -5.86 -7.83 -14.61
CA SER A 63 -5.08 -9.06 -14.81
C SER A 63 -4.49 -9.62 -13.51
N ASN A 64 -4.54 -8.84 -12.42
CA ASN A 64 -3.99 -9.22 -11.12
C ASN A 64 -2.49 -9.58 -11.14
N GLU A 65 -1.71 -8.91 -12.01
CA GLU A 65 -0.25 -9.12 -12.14
C GLU A 65 0.49 -9.04 -10.79
N LEU A 66 -0.02 -8.24 -9.86
CA LEU A 66 0.56 -8.03 -8.54
C LEU A 66 0.07 -9.02 -7.47
N ASN A 67 -0.85 -9.92 -7.79
CA ASN A 67 -1.48 -10.84 -6.82
C ASN A 67 -2.13 -10.17 -5.59
N ILE A 68 -2.44 -8.88 -5.66
CA ILE A 68 -3.00 -8.11 -4.54
C ILE A 68 -4.28 -8.74 -4.03
N ASN A 69 -5.17 -9.18 -4.91
CA ASN A 69 -6.49 -9.72 -4.56
C ASN A 69 -6.43 -11.03 -3.74
N LYS A 70 -5.29 -11.72 -3.70
CA LYS A 70 -5.10 -12.99 -2.97
C LYS A 70 -4.19 -12.83 -1.76
N ALA A 71 -3.49 -11.69 -1.67
CA ALA A 71 -2.55 -11.45 -0.60
C ALA A 71 -3.27 -11.31 0.75
N LYS A 72 -2.58 -11.70 1.81
CA LYS A 72 -3.06 -11.54 3.20
C LYS A 72 -1.98 -10.87 4.04
N PRO A 73 -2.38 -10.13 5.09
CA PRO A 73 -1.43 -9.56 6.01
C PRO A 73 -0.46 -10.62 6.56
N ASN A 74 0.81 -10.32 6.52
CA ASN A 74 1.86 -11.16 7.10
C ASN A 74 2.20 -10.68 8.53
N PRO A 75 3.08 -11.40 9.26
CA PRO A 75 3.45 -11.02 10.63
C PRO A 75 3.96 -9.59 10.79
N GLY A 76 4.58 -9.00 9.76
CA GLY A 76 5.01 -7.60 9.78
C GLY A 76 3.84 -6.62 9.87
N HIS A 77 2.82 -6.81 9.03
CA HIS A 77 1.58 -6.01 9.08
C HIS A 77 0.86 -6.16 10.41
N GLN A 78 0.71 -7.42 10.88
CA GLN A 78 0.06 -7.73 12.14
C GLN A 78 0.79 -7.09 13.33
N LYS A 79 2.13 -7.11 13.32
CA LYS A 79 2.92 -6.51 14.39
C LYS A 79 2.81 -4.99 14.44
N ILE A 80 2.81 -4.34 13.30
CA ILE A 80 2.56 -2.89 13.23
C ILE A 80 1.17 -2.58 13.79
N ALA A 81 0.13 -3.27 13.37
CA ALA A 81 -1.23 -3.09 13.87
C ALA A 81 -1.32 -3.29 15.39
N GLU A 82 -0.67 -4.33 15.94
CA GLU A 82 -0.59 -4.58 17.38
C GLU A 82 0.06 -3.40 18.14
N ILE A 83 1.20 -2.91 17.64
CA ILE A 83 1.90 -1.78 18.27
C ILE A 83 1.04 -0.52 18.20
N MET A 84 0.46 -0.22 17.05
CA MET A 84 -0.40 0.96 16.86
C MET A 84 -1.66 0.90 17.75
N LYS A 85 -2.22 -0.28 17.98
CA LYS A 85 -3.34 -0.46 18.93
C LYS A 85 -2.95 -0.12 20.35
N LYS A 86 -1.72 -0.45 20.78
CA LYS A 86 -1.20 -0.15 22.12
C LYS A 86 -0.75 1.30 22.29
N LYS A 87 -0.32 1.93 21.20
CA LYS A 87 0.23 3.29 21.17
C LYS A 87 -0.74 4.23 20.44
N GLY A 88 -1.60 4.88 21.20
CA GLY A 88 -2.67 5.74 20.67
C GLY A 88 -2.19 6.86 19.73
N LEU A 89 -1.03 7.45 20.00
CA LEU A 89 -0.43 8.53 19.20
C LEU A 89 0.49 7.99 18.07
N SER A 90 0.15 6.86 17.46
CA SER A 90 0.93 6.36 16.32
C SER A 90 0.22 6.53 15.00
N HIS A 91 0.98 6.74 13.93
CA HIS A 91 0.50 6.92 12.57
C HIS A 91 1.31 6.09 11.58
N LEU A 92 0.66 5.60 10.54
CA LEU A 92 1.28 4.84 9.47
C LEU A 92 1.27 5.65 8.18
N ILE A 93 2.42 5.78 7.55
CA ILE A 93 2.57 6.33 6.20
C ILE A 93 3.01 5.17 5.31
N THR A 94 2.26 4.91 4.24
CA THR A 94 2.59 3.81 3.34
C THR A 94 2.67 4.26 1.88
N GLN A 95 3.63 3.69 1.15
CA GLN A 95 3.70 3.75 -0.31
C GLN A 95 2.90 2.63 -0.97
N ASN A 96 2.45 1.64 -0.18
CA ASN A 96 1.77 0.48 -0.70
C ASN A 96 0.31 0.78 -1.03
N VAL A 97 -0.19 0.11 -2.07
CA VAL A 97 -1.57 0.21 -2.54
C VAL A 97 -2.38 -1.06 -2.24
N ASP A 98 -1.81 -2.01 -1.48
CA ASP A 98 -2.31 -3.37 -1.33
C ASP A 98 -3.39 -3.57 -0.26
N ASN A 99 -3.71 -2.53 0.51
CA ASN A 99 -4.69 -2.55 1.63
C ASN A 99 -4.32 -3.45 2.82
N LEU A 100 -3.14 -4.11 2.83
CA LEU A 100 -2.83 -5.11 3.85
C LEU A 100 -2.66 -4.54 5.27
N HIS A 101 -2.35 -3.26 5.40
CA HIS A 101 -2.33 -2.61 6.71
C HIS A 101 -3.74 -2.45 7.28
N GLN A 102 -4.70 -2.03 6.46
CA GLN A 102 -6.10 -1.94 6.85
C GLN A 102 -6.66 -3.33 7.18
N ASP A 103 -6.38 -4.31 6.35
CA ASP A 103 -6.78 -5.72 6.56
C ASP A 103 -6.17 -6.32 7.83
N SER A 104 -5.05 -5.78 8.32
CA SER A 104 -4.45 -6.16 9.60
C SER A 104 -5.06 -5.45 10.82
N GLY A 105 -5.99 -4.53 10.61
CA GLY A 105 -6.73 -3.83 11.66
C GLY A 105 -6.22 -2.42 11.99
N VAL A 106 -5.42 -1.81 11.12
CA VAL A 106 -5.08 -0.38 11.25
C VAL A 106 -6.23 0.45 10.68
N GLY A 107 -6.79 1.35 11.47
CA GLY A 107 -7.90 2.22 11.06
C GLY A 107 -7.48 3.25 10.00
N ASP A 108 -8.40 3.58 9.08
CA ASP A 108 -8.15 4.53 7.98
C ASP A 108 -7.78 5.94 8.48
N ASP A 109 -8.26 6.33 9.65
CA ASP A 109 -7.92 7.59 10.32
C ASP A 109 -6.45 7.69 10.77
N ARG A 110 -5.76 6.55 10.78
CA ARG A 110 -4.37 6.42 11.23
C ARG A 110 -3.41 6.01 10.11
N ILE A 111 -3.85 6.05 8.86
CA ILE A 111 -3.06 5.72 7.67
C ILE A 111 -3.01 6.91 6.71
N THR A 112 -1.82 7.18 6.20
CA THR A 112 -1.62 8.05 5.03
C THR A 112 -1.12 7.21 3.86
N GLU A 113 -1.91 7.10 2.81
CA GLU A 113 -1.58 6.39 1.57
C GLU A 113 -0.99 7.37 0.56
N LEU A 114 0.33 7.27 0.31
CA LEU A 114 1.03 8.19 -0.59
C LEU A 114 0.70 7.97 -2.06
N HIS A 115 0.35 6.74 -2.44
CA HIS A 115 0.08 6.34 -3.84
C HIS A 115 -1.36 5.86 -4.06
N GLY A 116 -2.27 6.13 -3.10
CA GLY A 116 -3.63 5.63 -3.14
C GLY A 116 -3.75 4.16 -2.72
N ASN A 117 -4.85 3.53 -3.16
CA ASN A 117 -5.18 2.15 -2.77
C ASN A 117 -5.77 1.40 -3.96
N ALA A 118 -5.47 0.11 -4.09
CA ALA A 118 -5.92 -0.71 -5.21
C ALA A 118 -7.34 -1.29 -5.03
N THR A 119 -7.99 -1.08 -3.88
CA THR A 119 -9.34 -1.59 -3.62
C THR A 119 -10.44 -0.64 -4.09
N TYR A 120 -10.10 0.59 -4.46
CA TYR A 120 -11.06 1.57 -4.95
C TYR A 120 -10.47 2.50 -6.01
N ALA A 121 -11.35 3.13 -6.78
CA ALA A 121 -11.03 4.25 -7.67
C ALA A 121 -11.73 5.52 -7.20
N LYS A 122 -11.13 6.68 -7.47
CA LYS A 122 -11.77 7.98 -7.26
C LYS A 122 -11.85 8.77 -8.57
N CYS A 123 -12.99 9.38 -8.81
CA CYS A 123 -13.09 10.36 -9.89
C CYS A 123 -12.19 11.58 -9.57
N LEU A 124 -11.39 12.02 -10.52
CA LEU A 124 -10.48 13.15 -10.32
C LEU A 124 -11.23 14.50 -10.21
N ASP A 125 -12.41 14.60 -10.81
CA ASP A 125 -13.20 15.84 -10.81
C ASP A 125 -14.08 15.94 -9.56
N CYS A 126 -14.95 14.95 -9.31
CA CYS A 126 -15.95 15.02 -8.25
C CYS A 126 -15.58 14.24 -6.97
N GLN A 127 -14.44 13.56 -6.96
CA GLN A 127 -13.92 12.74 -5.85
C GLN A 127 -14.83 11.57 -5.45
N LEU A 128 -15.85 11.24 -6.24
CA LEU A 128 -16.70 10.08 -6.00
C LEU A 128 -15.84 8.81 -6.00
N ARG A 129 -16.03 8.00 -4.96
CA ARG A 129 -15.34 6.72 -4.78
C ARG A 129 -16.15 5.56 -5.36
N TYR A 130 -15.46 4.65 -6.01
CA TYR A 130 -15.97 3.39 -6.54
C TYR A 130 -15.11 2.25 -5.98
N ASP A 131 -15.70 1.32 -5.29
CA ASP A 131 -15.01 0.11 -4.84
C ASP A 131 -14.77 -0.84 -6.03
N LEU A 132 -13.63 -1.55 -6.04
CA LEU A 132 -13.15 -2.38 -7.15
C LEU A 132 -13.11 -3.85 -6.79
#